data_d814cc2f7a1f142ad143f779afb96f72
#
_entry.id   d814cc2f7a1f142ad143f779afb96f72
#
_cell.length_a   1.000
_cell.length_b   1.000
_cell.length_c   1.000
_cell.angle_alpha   90.00
_cell.angle_beta   90.00
_cell.angle_gamma   90.00
#
_symmetry.space_group_name_H-M   'P 1'
#
loop_
_entity.id
_entity.type
_entity.pdbx_description
1 polymer ?
#
loop_
_entity_poly.entity_id
_entity_poly.type
_entity_poly.pdbx_seq_one_letter_code
_entity_poly.pdbx_strand_id
1 'polypeptide(L)'
;MYAIVEIAGQQFKVEKDQQIFVHRLDAKTGSKVSFDKVLLTDDNGKVSIGKPLVDGVSVSAKVLEHLKGDKVIVFKKKRRKGYRVKNGHRQYLTKIEIDKIGKAAAKKTTKKEEVKETKKVEKVKAPAAKKKAASTKKSTTKKKSAEKK
;
A
#
# COMPACT_ATOMS: atom_id res chain seq x y z
N MET A 1 -10.99 -26.22 -3.08
CA MET A 1 -11.35 -25.04 -2.24
C MET A 1 -11.22 -23.78 -3.06
N TYR A 2 -12.30 -23.01 -3.23
CA TYR A 2 -12.25 -21.69 -3.85
C TYR A 2 -12.97 -20.65 -2.97
N ALA A 3 -12.70 -19.38 -3.23
CA ALA A 3 -13.37 -18.29 -2.55
C ALA A 3 -13.75 -17.17 -3.54
N ILE A 4 -14.78 -16.40 -3.21
CA ILE A 4 -15.11 -15.16 -3.88
C ILE A 4 -14.74 -14.01 -2.97
N VAL A 5 -13.85 -13.16 -3.45
CA VAL A 5 -13.22 -12.07 -2.68
C VAL A 5 -13.39 -10.74 -3.40
N GLU A 6 -13.65 -9.68 -2.66
CA GLU A 6 -13.62 -8.32 -3.18
C GLU A 6 -12.21 -7.72 -3.03
N ILE A 7 -11.58 -7.40 -4.16
CA ILE A 7 -10.25 -6.79 -4.23
C ILE A 7 -10.34 -5.50 -5.04
N ALA A 8 -9.94 -4.39 -4.45
CA ALA A 8 -9.95 -3.07 -5.10
C ALA A 8 -11.30 -2.72 -5.78
N GLY A 9 -12.44 -3.08 -5.14
CA GLY A 9 -13.78 -2.81 -5.64
C GLY A 9 -14.28 -3.77 -6.72
N GLN A 10 -13.55 -4.83 -7.02
CA GLN A 10 -13.95 -5.88 -7.95
C GLN A 10 -14.00 -7.24 -7.25
N GLN A 11 -14.90 -8.12 -7.70
CA GLN A 11 -15.06 -9.47 -7.16
C GLN A 11 -14.31 -10.46 -8.04
N PHE A 12 -13.55 -11.32 -7.39
CA PHE A 12 -12.76 -12.37 -8.05
C PHE A 12 -13.05 -13.73 -7.44
N LYS A 13 -13.24 -14.74 -8.29
CA LYS A 13 -13.16 -16.13 -7.88
C LYS A 13 -11.68 -16.50 -7.82
N VAL A 14 -11.23 -16.95 -6.66
CA VAL A 14 -9.82 -17.25 -6.41
C VAL A 14 -9.65 -18.67 -5.87
N GLU A 15 -8.60 -19.33 -6.32
CA GLU A 15 -8.16 -20.63 -5.87
C GLU A 15 -6.74 -20.53 -5.31
N LYS A 16 -6.31 -21.53 -4.56
CA LYS A 16 -4.94 -21.58 -4.06
C LYS A 16 -3.94 -21.66 -5.21
N ASP A 17 -2.80 -20.97 -5.06
CA ASP A 17 -1.69 -20.92 -6.03
C ASP A 17 -2.08 -20.32 -7.40
N GLN A 18 -3.24 -19.66 -7.49
CA GLN A 18 -3.70 -18.98 -8.69
C GLN A 18 -3.07 -17.59 -8.82
N GLN A 19 -2.68 -17.22 -10.05
CA GLN A 19 -2.21 -15.88 -10.38
C GLN A 19 -3.33 -15.10 -11.07
N ILE A 20 -3.63 -13.92 -10.54
CA ILE A 20 -4.66 -13.02 -11.09
C ILE A 20 -4.16 -11.60 -11.25
N PHE A 21 -4.79 -10.86 -12.17
CA PHE A 21 -4.57 -9.44 -12.37
C PHE A 21 -5.69 -8.66 -11.72
N VAL A 22 -5.33 -7.77 -10.79
CA VAL A 22 -6.25 -6.89 -10.08
C VAL A 22 -5.91 -5.42 -10.34
N HIS A 23 -6.80 -4.51 -10.01
CA HIS A 23 -6.48 -3.09 -10.05
C HIS A 23 -5.28 -2.77 -9.17
N ARG A 24 -4.58 -1.68 -9.49
CA ARG A 24 -3.37 -1.27 -8.79
C ARG A 24 -3.56 -1.25 -7.28
N LEU A 25 -2.71 -2.00 -6.58
CA LEU A 25 -2.62 -2.03 -5.12
C LEU A 25 -1.45 -1.15 -4.65
N ASP A 26 -1.62 -0.47 -3.51
CA ASP A 26 -0.59 0.34 -2.87
C ASP A 26 0.30 -0.54 -1.98
N ALA A 27 0.91 -1.55 -2.58
CA ALA A 27 1.78 -2.50 -1.92
C ALA A 27 3.08 -2.66 -2.72
N LYS A 28 4.19 -2.95 -2.06
CA LYS A 28 5.46 -3.19 -2.74
C LYS A 28 5.47 -4.57 -3.39
N THR A 29 6.20 -4.72 -4.50
CA THR A 29 6.47 -6.03 -5.12
C THR A 29 7.13 -6.97 -4.12
N GLY A 30 6.69 -8.22 -4.09
CA GLY A 30 7.14 -9.23 -3.13
C GLY A 30 6.47 -9.19 -1.76
N SER A 31 5.68 -8.16 -1.44
CA SER A 31 4.96 -8.07 -0.17
C SER A 31 3.75 -9.01 -0.12
N LYS A 32 3.40 -9.44 1.09
CA LYS A 32 2.16 -10.19 1.34
C LYS A 32 1.04 -9.23 1.70
N VAL A 33 -0.13 -9.44 1.11
CA VAL A 33 -1.35 -8.68 1.34
C VAL A 33 -2.45 -9.64 1.78
N SER A 34 -3.26 -9.25 2.75
CA SER A 34 -4.44 -10.00 3.18
C SER A 34 -5.71 -9.27 2.78
N PHE A 35 -6.67 -10.02 2.28
CA PHE A 35 -8.00 -9.52 1.91
C PHE A 35 -9.03 -10.14 2.86
N ASP A 36 -9.69 -9.29 3.63
CA ASP A 36 -10.65 -9.70 4.64
C ASP A 36 -12.10 -9.69 4.11
N LYS A 37 -12.33 -9.09 2.92
CA LYS A 37 -13.65 -9.02 2.30
C LYS A 37 -13.94 -10.27 1.47
N VAL A 38 -14.24 -11.38 2.16
CA VAL A 38 -14.62 -12.65 1.54
C VAL A 38 -16.13 -12.77 1.53
N LEU A 39 -16.72 -12.96 0.36
CA LEU A 39 -18.17 -13.04 0.16
C LEU A 39 -18.67 -14.48 0.25
N LEU A 40 -17.90 -15.41 -0.26
CA LEU A 40 -18.24 -16.83 -0.30
C LEU A 40 -16.97 -17.69 -0.20
N THR A 41 -17.06 -18.81 0.47
CA THR A 41 -16.05 -19.87 0.44
C THR A 41 -16.70 -21.21 0.18
N ASP A 42 -16.08 -21.99 -0.68
CA ASP A 42 -16.43 -23.42 -0.91
C ASP A 42 -15.22 -24.29 -0.58
N ASP A 43 -15.42 -25.17 0.37
CA ASP A 43 -14.43 -26.18 0.74
C ASP A 43 -15.01 -27.57 0.52
N ASN A 44 -14.72 -28.15 -0.65
CA ASN A 44 -15.15 -29.48 -1.05
C ASN A 44 -16.67 -29.75 -0.88
N GLY A 45 -17.48 -28.78 -1.34
CA GLY A 45 -18.94 -28.87 -1.28
C GLY A 45 -19.56 -28.30 0.01
N LYS A 46 -18.74 -27.85 0.96
CA LYS A 46 -19.22 -27.07 2.12
C LYS A 46 -19.18 -25.58 1.78
N VAL A 47 -20.30 -25.07 1.31
CA VAL A 47 -20.43 -23.67 0.93
C VAL A 47 -20.79 -22.82 2.14
N SER A 48 -19.98 -21.79 2.40
CA SER A 48 -20.27 -20.75 3.40
C SER A 48 -20.49 -19.42 2.69
N ILE A 49 -21.70 -18.86 2.83
CA ILE A 49 -22.08 -17.59 2.19
C ILE A 49 -22.09 -16.50 3.24
N GLY A 50 -21.43 -15.38 2.97
CA GLY A 50 -21.39 -14.21 3.83
C GLY A 50 -22.71 -13.40 3.80
N LYS A 51 -23.03 -12.74 4.93
CA LYS A 51 -24.13 -11.78 5.05
C LYS A 51 -23.62 -10.45 5.65
N PRO A 52 -23.00 -9.57 4.90
CA PRO A 52 -22.48 -9.64 3.51
C PRO A 52 -21.14 -10.37 3.38
N LEU A 53 -20.37 -10.53 4.46
CA LEU A 53 -19.04 -11.13 4.49
C LEU A 53 -19.04 -12.42 5.29
N VAL A 54 -18.10 -13.32 4.97
CA VAL A 54 -17.86 -14.54 5.77
C VAL A 54 -16.93 -14.18 6.92
N ASP A 55 -17.43 -14.33 8.16
CA ASP A 55 -16.66 -13.99 9.34
C ASP A 55 -15.48 -14.94 9.55
N GLY A 56 -14.35 -14.36 9.95
CA GLY A 56 -13.17 -15.13 10.34
C GLY A 56 -12.40 -15.76 9.18
N VAL A 57 -12.71 -15.42 7.92
CA VAL A 57 -11.97 -15.89 6.75
C VAL A 57 -11.26 -14.74 6.09
N SER A 58 -10.02 -14.96 5.68
CA SER A 58 -9.24 -14.03 4.87
C SER A 58 -8.47 -14.76 3.79
N VAL A 59 -8.15 -14.04 2.73
CA VAL A 59 -7.32 -14.53 1.63
C VAL A 59 -5.98 -13.82 1.68
N SER A 60 -4.90 -14.60 1.78
CA SER A 60 -3.54 -14.09 1.73
C SER A 60 -2.99 -14.23 0.33
N ALA A 61 -2.42 -13.16 -0.21
CA ALA A 61 -1.80 -13.15 -1.52
C ALA A 61 -0.44 -12.46 -1.47
N LYS A 62 0.42 -12.80 -2.42
CA LYS A 62 1.72 -12.18 -2.64
C LYS A 62 1.67 -11.31 -3.89
N VAL A 63 2.16 -10.08 -3.79
CA VAL A 63 2.30 -9.19 -4.94
C VAL A 63 3.51 -9.63 -5.75
N LEU A 64 3.31 -10.04 -6.99
CA LEU A 64 4.39 -10.43 -7.90
C LEU A 64 4.99 -9.20 -8.57
N GLU A 65 4.16 -8.48 -9.31
CA GLU A 65 4.60 -7.31 -10.08
C GLU A 65 3.49 -6.30 -10.30
N HIS A 66 3.89 -5.09 -10.66
CA HIS A 66 2.98 -4.04 -11.08
C HIS A 66 3.20 -3.78 -12.57
N LEU A 67 2.13 -3.84 -13.34
CA LEU A 67 2.18 -3.70 -14.78
C LEU A 67 1.07 -2.79 -15.32
N LYS A 68 1.17 -2.47 -16.58
CA LYS A 68 0.13 -1.76 -17.33
C LYS A 68 -0.47 -2.72 -18.34
N GLY A 69 -1.77 -2.74 -18.42
CA GLY A 69 -2.52 -3.50 -19.43
C GLY A 69 -2.23 -3.03 -20.86
N ASP A 70 -2.89 -3.66 -21.81
CA ASP A 70 -2.80 -3.28 -23.21
C ASP A 70 -3.33 -1.87 -23.45
N LYS A 71 -2.82 -1.24 -24.49
CA LYS A 71 -3.22 0.12 -24.83
C LYS A 71 -4.58 0.12 -25.53
N VAL A 72 -5.57 0.70 -24.88
CA VAL A 72 -6.89 0.92 -25.47
C VAL A 72 -6.92 2.28 -26.14
N ILE A 73 -7.27 2.30 -27.42
CA ILE A 73 -7.37 3.52 -28.22
C ILE A 73 -8.76 4.10 -28.05
N VAL A 74 -8.83 5.30 -27.46
CA VAL A 74 -10.07 6.08 -27.34
C VAL A 74 -10.11 7.08 -28.46
N PHE A 75 -11.06 6.89 -29.39
CA PHE A 75 -11.25 7.78 -30.52
C PHE A 75 -12.59 8.52 -30.41
N LYS A 76 -12.54 9.84 -30.48
CA LYS A 76 -13.70 10.72 -30.43
C LYS A 76 -13.75 11.58 -31.68
N LYS A 77 -14.88 11.56 -32.38
CA LYS A 77 -15.11 12.37 -33.59
C LYS A 77 -16.51 12.96 -33.59
N LYS A 78 -16.66 14.17 -34.06
CA LYS A 78 -17.97 14.81 -34.36
C LYS A 78 -18.07 15.06 -35.86
N ARG A 79 -19.18 14.62 -36.45
CA ARG A 79 -19.43 14.87 -37.90
C ARG A 79 -19.48 16.37 -38.17
N ARG A 80 -18.89 16.79 -39.29
CA ARG A 80 -18.94 18.17 -39.80
C ARG A 80 -18.48 19.26 -38.85
N LYS A 81 -17.76 18.91 -37.75
CA LYS A 81 -17.28 19.85 -36.71
C LYS A 81 -15.77 19.96 -36.63
N GLY A 82 -15.01 19.28 -37.49
CA GLY A 82 -13.55 19.27 -37.39
C GLY A 82 -12.98 18.60 -36.13
N TYR A 83 -13.84 18.18 -35.20
CA TYR A 83 -13.43 17.56 -33.94
C TYR A 83 -13.03 16.08 -34.15
N ARG A 84 -11.75 15.80 -33.90
CA ARG A 84 -11.17 14.47 -33.98
C ARG A 84 -10.07 14.34 -32.96
N VAL A 85 -10.27 13.48 -31.96
CA VAL A 85 -9.30 13.23 -30.86
C VAL A 85 -9.04 11.73 -30.79
N LYS A 86 -7.77 11.34 -30.74
CA LYS A 86 -7.33 9.96 -30.57
C LYS A 86 -6.35 9.89 -29.40
N ASN A 87 -6.78 9.26 -28.31
CA ASN A 87 -5.98 9.09 -27.09
C ASN A 87 -5.79 7.60 -26.83
N GLY A 88 -4.65 7.22 -26.24
CA GLY A 88 -4.42 5.87 -25.77
C GLY A 88 -4.49 5.82 -24.24
N HIS A 89 -5.18 4.82 -23.70
CA HIS A 89 -5.25 4.54 -22.27
C HIS A 89 -4.61 3.19 -21.97
N ARG A 90 -3.86 3.10 -20.85
CA ARG A 90 -3.38 1.84 -20.27
C ARG A 90 -3.80 1.76 -18.82
N GLN A 91 -4.53 0.71 -18.48
CA GLN A 91 -4.95 0.46 -17.10
C GLN A 91 -3.76 -0.01 -16.25
N TYR A 92 -3.61 0.56 -15.06
CA TYR A 92 -2.63 0.09 -14.09
C TYR A 92 -3.16 -1.14 -13.37
N LEU A 93 -2.38 -2.21 -13.39
CA LEU A 93 -2.72 -3.48 -12.79
C LEU A 93 -1.62 -3.94 -11.83
N THR A 94 -1.98 -4.87 -10.96
CA THR A 94 -1.07 -5.60 -10.09
C THR A 94 -1.31 -7.08 -10.30
N LYS A 95 -0.26 -7.84 -10.57
CA LYS A 95 -0.29 -9.31 -10.62
C LYS A 95 -0.06 -9.83 -9.21
N ILE A 96 -0.98 -10.62 -8.72
CA ILE A 96 -0.90 -11.25 -7.41
C ILE A 96 -1.02 -12.77 -7.53
N GLU A 97 -0.41 -13.47 -6.61
CA GLU A 97 -0.49 -14.92 -6.44
C GLU A 97 -1.18 -15.22 -5.12
N ILE A 98 -2.16 -16.09 -5.13
CA ILE A 98 -2.94 -16.44 -3.94
C ILE A 98 -2.19 -17.52 -3.16
N ASP A 99 -1.70 -17.18 -1.97
CA ASP A 99 -0.97 -18.14 -1.12
C ASP A 99 -1.92 -19.06 -0.35
N LYS A 100 -2.91 -18.49 0.34
CA LYS A 100 -3.81 -19.22 1.24
C LYS A 100 -5.21 -18.60 1.29
N ILE A 101 -6.21 -19.47 1.35
CA ILE A 101 -7.60 -19.16 1.65
C ILE A 101 -7.93 -19.83 2.98
N GLY A 102 -8.42 -19.10 3.99
CA GLY A 102 -8.76 -19.69 5.27
C GLY A 102 -8.88 -18.69 6.42
N LYS A 103 -8.89 -19.20 7.65
CA LYS A 103 -9.05 -18.38 8.85
C LYS A 103 -8.09 -17.21 8.87
N ALA A 104 -8.63 -16.01 9.07
CA ALA A 104 -7.86 -14.81 9.30
C ALA A 104 -6.86 -15.09 10.43
N ALA A 105 -5.56 -15.00 10.14
CA ALA A 105 -4.58 -14.89 11.20
C ALA A 105 -4.92 -13.61 11.96
N ALA A 106 -5.33 -13.76 13.22
CA ALA A 106 -5.64 -12.63 14.09
C ALA A 106 -4.51 -11.61 13.95
N LYS A 107 -4.82 -10.41 13.44
CA LYS A 107 -3.94 -9.27 13.53
C LYS A 107 -3.59 -9.12 15.01
N LYS A 108 -2.40 -9.56 15.41
CA LYS A 108 -1.81 -9.08 16.65
C LYS A 108 -1.68 -7.58 16.47
N THR A 109 -2.62 -6.86 17.01
CA THR A 109 -2.51 -5.42 17.24
C THR A 109 -1.31 -5.20 18.12
N THR A 110 -0.18 -4.87 17.51
CA THR A 110 0.93 -4.19 18.16
C THR A 110 0.46 -2.77 18.50
N LYS A 111 -0.39 -2.66 19.49
CA LYS A 111 -0.78 -1.41 20.12
C LYS A 111 -0.74 -1.60 21.63
N LYS A 112 0.45 -1.88 22.15
CA LYS A 112 0.71 -1.82 23.61
C LYS A 112 2.20 -1.83 23.92
N GLU A 113 2.92 -0.81 23.44
CA GLU A 113 4.29 -0.55 23.96
C GLU A 113 4.72 0.91 23.78
N GLU A 114 3.82 1.86 23.98
CA GLU A 114 4.20 3.29 24.06
C GLU A 114 3.53 4.05 25.19
N VAL A 115 3.21 3.41 26.28
CA VAL A 115 2.70 4.10 27.48
C VAL A 115 3.34 3.54 28.77
N LYS A 116 4.62 3.21 28.77
CA LYS A 116 5.31 2.84 30.02
C LYS A 116 6.68 3.44 30.22
N GLU A 117 7.05 4.48 29.49
CA GLU A 117 8.35 5.12 29.67
C GLU A 117 8.29 6.61 30.03
N THR A 118 7.18 7.09 30.58
CA THR A 118 7.07 8.47 31.09
C THR A 118 6.65 8.54 32.54
N LYS A 119 7.10 7.61 33.40
CA LYS A 119 6.89 7.71 34.83
C LYS A 119 8.05 7.16 35.65
N LYS A 120 9.27 7.56 35.34
CA LYS A 120 10.37 7.33 36.29
C LYS A 120 11.59 8.22 36.05
N VAL A 121 11.43 9.52 35.99
CA VAL A 121 12.49 10.48 36.27
C VAL A 121 11.85 11.76 36.80
N GLU A 122 11.38 11.71 38.04
CA GLU A 122 11.16 12.90 38.83
C GLU A 122 11.54 12.57 40.28
N LYS A 123 12.79 12.72 40.57
CA LYS A 123 13.36 13.03 41.86
C LYS A 123 14.88 12.86 41.79
N VAL A 124 15.58 13.95 41.72
CA VAL A 124 16.63 14.37 42.66
C VAL A 124 17.35 15.58 42.08
N LYS A 125 17.02 16.78 42.71
CA LYS A 125 17.88 17.88 43.13
C LYS A 125 18.93 18.47 42.17
N ALA A 126 18.66 19.73 41.81
CA ALA A 126 19.68 20.78 41.63
C ALA A 126 20.50 21.01 42.92
N PRO A 127 21.59 21.82 43.02
CA PRO A 127 21.96 22.94 42.16
C PRO A 127 23.49 23.18 42.01
N ALA A 128 23.80 24.33 41.36
CA ALA A 128 25.02 25.16 41.48
C ALA A 128 26.01 25.08 40.31
N ALA A 129 26.04 26.08 39.54
CA ALA A 129 26.75 27.34 39.61
C ALA A 129 27.99 27.46 38.70
N LYS A 130 27.91 28.47 37.87
CA LYS A 130 28.97 29.43 37.52
C LYS A 130 29.98 29.15 36.40
N LYS A 131 29.89 30.06 35.50
CA LYS A 131 30.90 30.97 34.94
C LYS A 131 31.49 30.68 33.57
N LYS A 132 31.20 31.66 32.74
CA LYS A 132 32.08 32.55 31.93
C LYS A 132 32.62 31.93 30.64
N ALA A 133 32.29 32.56 29.63
CA ALA A 133 32.76 33.73 28.92
C ALA A 133 33.39 33.38 27.59
N ALA A 134 32.85 34.00 26.62
CA ALA A 134 33.53 34.91 25.71
C ALA A 134 34.23 34.25 24.50
N SER A 135 33.81 34.66 23.42
CA SER A 135 34.34 35.62 22.45
C SER A 135 34.75 34.85 21.18
N THR A 136 34.47 35.25 20.08
CA THR A 136 34.64 36.40 19.29
C THR A 136 34.91 36.00 17.81
N LYS A 137 34.14 36.55 16.96
CA LYS A 137 34.50 37.18 15.69
C LYS A 137 35.03 36.36 14.50
N LYS A 138 34.31 36.57 13.41
CA LYS A 138 34.73 37.34 12.19
C LYS A 138 35.45 36.45 11.20
N SER A 139 35.19 36.47 9.97
CA SER A 139 34.82 37.42 8.94
C SER A 139 34.94 36.76 7.57
N THR A 140 34.02 37.04 6.74
CA THR A 140 34.17 37.76 5.47
C THR A 140 34.98 37.10 4.35
N THR A 141 34.29 36.98 3.29
CA THR A 141 34.43 37.66 2.01
C THR A 141 35.06 36.84 0.86
N LYS A 142 34.28 36.73 -0.16
CA LYS A 142 34.50 37.33 -1.48
C LYS A 142 35.15 36.46 -2.57
N LYS A 143 34.37 36.30 -3.58
CA LYS A 143 34.61 36.81 -4.97
C LYS A 143 35.23 35.81 -5.95
N LYS A 144 34.51 35.57 -6.96
CA LYS A 144 34.49 36.08 -8.32
C LYS A 144 35.13 35.17 -9.38
N SER A 145 34.28 34.87 -10.29
CA SER A 145 34.42 35.09 -11.73
C SER A 145 35.18 34.09 -12.55
N ALA A 146 34.44 33.66 -13.50
CA ALA A 146 34.71 33.84 -14.96
C ALA A 146 35.59 32.76 -15.55
N GLU A 147 35.10 32.20 -16.55
CA GLU A 147 35.09 32.47 -17.97
C GLU A 147 35.84 31.41 -18.78
N LYS A 148 35.14 30.95 -19.79
CA LYS A 148 35.65 30.55 -21.11
C LYS A 148 36.40 29.21 -21.30
N LYS A 149 35.80 28.26 -21.91
CA LYS A 149 35.92 28.01 -23.35
C LYS A 149 34.91 26.94 -23.75
#